data_3a960856c9494f0a31503ddd5ab4cf05
#
_entry.id   3a960856c9494f0a31503ddd5ab4cf05
#
_cell.length_a   1.000
_cell.length_b   1.000
_cell.length_c   1.000
_cell.angle_alpha   90.00
_cell.angle_beta   90.00
_cell.angle_gamma   90.00
#
_symmetry.space_group_name_H-M   'P 1'
#
loop_
_entity.id
_entity.type
_entity.pdbx_description
1 polymer ?
#
loop_
_entity_poly.entity_id
_entity_poly.type
_entity_poly.pdbx_seq_one_letter_code
_entity_poly.pdbx_strand_id
1 'polypeptide(L)'
;MVTDQTGSAVGRGNDVPTEVEEKEDRIYVASQTQLMWWKFRKHKMAIVSAVLLIGLYGVAILAEFVAPYDPNKYDVRYSYAPPQLPQFVDQDGSFSLRPFVYGLKQERDQVTMRLVFELDPEQKYYLRLFTPGVPYKMWGLFDTNLHLFGLDNPDEIFFVLGADRMGRDMFSRIMYGTRISMSVGLVGVLVSLVLGLIIGGISGFYGGAVDNAIQRIIEFIRSIP
;
A
#
# COMPACT_ATOMS: atom_id res chain seq x y z
N MET A 1 51.44 72.77 -18.04
CA MET A 1 51.22 72.50 -19.45
C MET A 1 50.67 71.12 -19.61
N VAL A 2 49.38 71.08 -20.09
CA VAL A 2 48.71 70.02 -20.80
C VAL A 2 48.41 68.71 -19.97
N THR A 3 47.24 68.63 -19.44
CA THR A 3 45.98 68.00 -19.86
C THR A 3 46.17 66.65 -20.61
N ASP A 4 45.64 65.58 -20.07
CA ASP A 4 44.58 64.91 -20.82
C ASP A 4 43.67 64.08 -19.91
N GLN A 5 42.39 64.33 -20.04
CA GLN A 5 41.26 63.62 -19.51
C GLN A 5 40.81 62.65 -20.57
N THR A 6 40.79 61.34 -20.26
CA THR A 6 39.96 60.41 -21.01
C THR A 6 39.11 59.68 -20.03
N GLY A 7 37.86 60.07 -20.00
CA GLY A 7 36.77 59.35 -19.33
C GLY A 7 36.54 58.02 -20.03
N SER A 8 36.68 56.96 -19.27
CA SER A 8 36.20 55.62 -19.65
C SER A 8 34.78 55.46 -19.14
N ALA A 9 33.84 55.54 -20.09
CA ALA A 9 32.44 55.18 -19.87
C ALA A 9 32.40 53.67 -19.54
N VAL A 10 32.13 53.35 -18.27
CA VAL A 10 31.78 51.99 -17.86
C VAL A 10 30.43 51.66 -18.49
N GLY A 11 30.47 50.89 -19.57
CA GLY A 11 29.30 50.26 -20.16
C GLY A 11 28.65 49.37 -19.13
N ARG A 12 27.42 49.72 -18.74
CA ARG A 12 26.52 48.76 -18.07
C ARG A 12 26.23 47.65 -19.08
N GLY A 13 27.02 46.57 -18.99
CA GLY A 13 26.64 45.32 -19.59
C GLY A 13 25.32 44.86 -18.94
N ASN A 14 24.33 44.56 -19.75
CA ASN A 14 23.17 43.81 -19.34
C ASN A 14 23.70 42.40 -19.01
N ASP A 15 24.12 42.21 -17.76
CA ASP A 15 24.43 40.88 -17.24
C ASP A 15 23.10 40.13 -17.16
N VAL A 16 22.81 39.36 -18.20
CA VAL A 16 21.75 38.36 -18.14
C VAL A 16 22.20 37.38 -17.04
N PRO A 17 21.41 37.18 -15.96
CA PRO A 17 21.80 36.31 -14.87
C PRO A 17 22.15 34.93 -15.43
N THR A 18 23.29 34.39 -15.04
CA THR A 18 23.66 33.04 -15.45
C THR A 18 22.66 32.04 -14.84
N GLU A 19 22.41 30.91 -15.50
CA GLU A 19 21.50 29.87 -14.97
C GLU A 19 21.85 29.43 -13.54
N VAL A 20 23.08 29.66 -13.11
CA VAL A 20 23.58 29.33 -11.75
C VAL A 20 23.07 30.41 -10.78
N GLU A 21 23.13 31.70 -11.12
CA GLU A 21 22.63 32.79 -10.27
C GLU A 21 21.11 32.73 -10.11
N GLU A 22 20.37 32.44 -11.18
CA GLU A 22 18.92 32.24 -11.10
C GLU A 22 18.54 31.04 -10.22
N LYS A 23 19.35 29.96 -10.19
CA LYS A 23 19.13 28.80 -9.29
C LYS A 23 19.45 29.14 -7.84
N GLU A 24 20.48 29.92 -7.58
CA GLU A 24 20.82 30.36 -6.22
C GLU A 24 19.76 31.31 -5.68
N ASP A 25 19.30 32.27 -6.44
CA ASP A 25 18.23 33.19 -6.05
C ASP A 25 16.91 32.46 -5.77
N ARG A 26 16.58 31.43 -6.55
CA ARG A 26 15.41 30.57 -6.29
C ARG A 26 15.53 29.77 -4.99
N ILE A 27 16.74 29.41 -4.59
CA ILE A 27 16.98 28.69 -3.32
C ILE A 27 16.84 29.65 -2.13
N TYR A 28 17.31 30.89 -2.26
CA TYR A 28 17.21 31.91 -1.20
C TYR A 28 15.77 32.38 -0.95
N VAL A 29 14.93 32.43 -1.99
CA VAL A 29 13.53 32.88 -1.88
C VAL A 29 12.56 31.69 -1.61
N ALA A 30 13.03 30.45 -1.74
CA ALA A 30 12.19 29.27 -1.58
C ALA A 30 11.77 29.04 -0.11
N SER A 31 10.48 28.76 0.09
CA SER A 31 9.99 28.35 1.40
C SER A 31 10.62 27.03 1.85
N GLN A 32 10.71 26.82 3.16
CA GLN A 32 11.29 25.60 3.74
C GLN A 32 10.62 24.32 3.21
N THR A 33 9.32 24.35 2.99
CA THR A 33 8.55 23.24 2.39
C THR A 33 8.94 22.97 0.94
N GLN A 34 9.23 24.01 0.14
CA GLN A 34 9.70 23.84 -1.24
C GLN A 34 11.08 23.22 -1.30
N LEU A 35 11.98 23.62 -0.41
CA LEU A 35 13.34 23.03 -0.32
C LEU A 35 13.28 21.57 0.08
N MET A 36 12.42 21.21 1.05
CA MET A 36 12.20 19.81 1.44
C MET A 36 11.64 18.98 0.28
N TRP A 37 10.67 19.53 -0.46
CA TRP A 37 10.08 18.86 -1.61
C TRP A 37 11.08 18.63 -2.75
N TRP A 38 11.93 19.61 -3.03
CA TRP A 38 12.98 19.46 -4.05
C TRP A 38 14.04 18.42 -3.65
N LYS A 39 14.44 18.40 -2.36
CA LYS A 39 15.34 17.37 -1.84
C LYS A 39 14.71 15.98 -1.93
N PHE A 40 13.44 15.85 -1.53
CA PHE A 40 12.68 14.61 -1.62
C PHE A 40 12.62 14.07 -3.06
N ARG A 41 12.28 14.92 -4.03
CA ARG A 41 12.21 14.53 -5.46
C ARG A 41 13.55 14.12 -6.06
N LYS A 42 14.66 14.58 -5.52
CA LYS A 42 16.01 14.18 -5.95
C LYS A 42 16.39 12.79 -5.42
N HIS A 43 15.76 12.33 -4.35
CA HIS A 43 16.09 11.07 -3.71
C HIS A 43 15.23 9.92 -4.26
N LYS A 44 15.75 9.19 -5.25
CA LYS A 44 15.02 8.12 -5.97
C LYS A 44 14.42 7.08 -5.03
N MET A 45 15.18 6.63 -4.02
CA MET A 45 14.69 5.64 -3.03
C MET A 45 13.51 6.18 -2.21
N ALA A 46 13.53 7.46 -1.85
CA ALA A 46 12.42 8.09 -1.12
C ALA A 46 11.13 8.11 -1.96
N ILE A 47 11.24 8.39 -3.27
CA ILE A 47 10.10 8.35 -4.18
C ILE A 47 9.54 6.94 -4.29
N VAL A 48 10.40 5.93 -4.50
CA VAL A 48 9.96 4.52 -4.58
C VAL A 48 9.26 4.10 -3.29
N SER A 49 9.84 4.41 -2.13
CA SER A 49 9.23 4.09 -0.83
C SER A 49 7.90 4.81 -0.62
N ALA A 50 7.80 6.08 -1.03
CA ALA A 50 6.56 6.85 -0.93
C ALA A 50 5.46 6.26 -1.82
N VAL A 51 5.77 5.90 -3.06
CA VAL A 51 4.81 5.27 -3.98
C VAL A 51 4.33 3.93 -3.42
N LEU A 52 5.25 3.11 -2.89
CA LEU A 52 4.92 1.83 -2.28
C LEU A 52 4.02 2.01 -1.05
N LEU A 53 4.34 2.95 -0.16
CA LEU A 53 3.52 3.25 1.01
C LEU A 53 2.13 3.76 0.62
N ILE A 54 2.05 4.69 -0.34
CA ILE A 54 0.77 5.20 -0.84
C ILE A 54 -0.06 4.05 -1.43
N GLY A 55 0.56 3.15 -2.18
CA GLY A 55 -0.10 1.96 -2.71
C GLY A 55 -0.64 1.04 -1.60
N LEU A 56 0.16 0.74 -0.59
CA LEU A 56 -0.25 -0.10 0.56
C LEU A 56 -1.38 0.54 1.37
N TYR A 57 -1.30 1.84 1.65
CA TYR A 57 -2.39 2.54 2.33
C TYR A 57 -3.63 2.65 1.45
N GLY A 58 -3.48 2.82 0.13
CA GLY A 58 -4.58 2.77 -0.83
C GLY A 58 -5.33 1.44 -0.78
N VAL A 59 -4.60 0.32 -0.81
CA VAL A 59 -5.17 -1.02 -0.63
C VAL A 59 -5.83 -1.18 0.75
N ALA A 60 -5.21 -0.68 1.82
CA ALA A 60 -5.77 -0.77 3.16
C ALA A 60 -7.09 0.00 3.30
N ILE A 61 -7.19 1.19 2.69
CA ILE A 61 -8.40 2.02 2.69
C ILE A 61 -9.53 1.37 1.87
N LEU A 62 -9.18 0.78 0.73
CA LEU A 62 -10.12 0.18 -0.21
C LEU A 62 -10.19 -1.35 -0.08
N ALA A 63 -9.84 -1.91 1.07
CA ALA A 63 -9.72 -3.36 1.24
C ALA A 63 -11.02 -4.11 0.91
N GLU A 64 -12.20 -3.57 1.30
CA GLU A 64 -13.49 -4.19 0.98
C GLU A 64 -13.81 -4.16 -0.52
N PHE A 65 -13.39 -3.09 -1.21
CA PHE A 65 -13.57 -2.97 -2.65
C PHE A 65 -12.65 -3.89 -3.44
N VAL A 66 -11.40 -4.05 -2.98
CA VAL A 66 -10.39 -4.89 -3.64
C VAL A 66 -10.61 -6.37 -3.37
N ALA A 67 -11.10 -6.72 -2.17
CA ALA A 67 -11.38 -8.11 -1.79
C ALA A 67 -12.68 -8.59 -2.43
N PRO A 68 -12.68 -9.67 -3.24
CA PRO A 68 -13.88 -10.16 -3.88
C PRO A 68 -14.84 -10.87 -2.91
N TYR A 69 -14.36 -11.34 -1.75
CA TYR A 69 -15.15 -12.12 -0.80
C TYR A 69 -14.95 -11.63 0.64
N ASP A 70 -15.91 -12.01 1.51
CA ASP A 70 -15.78 -11.81 2.97
C ASP A 70 -14.63 -12.70 3.51
N PRO A 71 -13.61 -12.10 4.17
CA PRO A 71 -12.47 -12.84 4.71
C PRO A 71 -12.82 -13.86 5.81
N ASN A 72 -14.02 -13.70 6.42
CA ASN A 72 -14.49 -14.57 7.49
C ASN A 72 -15.42 -15.70 6.99
N LYS A 73 -15.96 -15.54 5.77
CA LYS A 73 -16.80 -16.58 5.17
C LYS A 73 -15.95 -17.82 4.89
N TYR A 74 -16.36 -18.95 5.44
CA TYR A 74 -15.68 -20.24 5.26
C TYR A 74 -16.59 -21.22 4.52
N ASP A 75 -15.99 -22.07 3.71
CA ASP A 75 -16.66 -23.20 3.07
C ASP A 75 -15.70 -24.37 3.02
N VAL A 76 -15.97 -25.35 3.88
CA VAL A 76 -15.11 -26.54 4.05
C VAL A 76 -14.94 -27.33 2.74
N ARG A 77 -15.87 -27.19 1.80
CA ARG A 77 -15.77 -27.83 0.48
C ARG A 77 -14.53 -27.37 -0.28
N TYR A 78 -14.11 -26.13 -0.08
CA TYR A 78 -12.92 -25.54 -0.71
C TYR A 78 -11.67 -25.56 0.17
N SER A 79 -11.62 -26.45 1.19
CA SER A 79 -10.42 -26.60 2.02
C SER A 79 -9.20 -26.90 1.17
N TYR A 80 -8.18 -26.02 1.26
CA TYR A 80 -6.94 -26.08 0.48
C TYR A 80 -7.14 -26.02 -1.04
N ALA A 81 -8.18 -25.32 -1.51
CA ALA A 81 -8.34 -25.07 -2.93
C ALA A 81 -7.10 -24.38 -3.50
N PRO A 82 -6.58 -24.80 -4.66
CA PRO A 82 -5.37 -24.25 -5.26
C PRO A 82 -5.61 -22.83 -5.77
N PRO A 83 -4.54 -22.04 -5.96
CA PRO A 83 -4.62 -20.77 -6.65
C PRO A 83 -5.09 -20.93 -8.10
N GLN A 84 -6.04 -20.09 -8.51
CA GLN A 84 -6.54 -20.04 -9.88
C GLN A 84 -6.01 -18.76 -10.55
N LEU A 85 -4.99 -18.93 -11.39
CA LEU A 85 -4.43 -17.79 -12.13
C LEU A 85 -5.30 -17.49 -13.37
N PRO A 86 -5.65 -16.22 -13.61
CA PRO A 86 -6.34 -15.82 -14.80
C PRO A 86 -5.55 -16.20 -16.07
N GLN A 87 -6.21 -16.82 -17.02
CA GLN A 87 -5.64 -17.26 -18.29
C GLN A 87 -6.22 -16.45 -19.45
N PHE A 88 -5.41 -16.25 -20.48
CA PHE A 88 -5.79 -15.60 -21.73
C PHE A 88 -5.77 -16.57 -22.92
N VAL A 89 -5.15 -17.74 -22.74
CA VAL A 89 -5.03 -18.77 -23.77
C VAL A 89 -5.71 -20.03 -23.28
N ASP A 90 -6.61 -20.53 -24.08
CA ASP A 90 -7.34 -21.78 -23.83
C ASP A 90 -6.48 -23.02 -24.09
N GLN A 91 -6.91 -24.18 -23.61
CA GLN A 91 -6.24 -25.45 -23.89
C GLN A 91 -6.19 -25.76 -25.40
N ASP A 92 -7.18 -25.31 -26.18
CA ASP A 92 -7.23 -25.43 -27.63
C ASP A 92 -6.31 -24.44 -28.37
N GLY A 93 -5.54 -23.62 -27.64
CA GLY A 93 -4.66 -22.59 -28.20
C GLY A 93 -5.39 -21.33 -28.65
N SER A 94 -6.69 -21.20 -28.43
CA SER A 94 -7.46 -20.00 -28.76
C SER A 94 -7.17 -18.88 -27.76
N PHE A 95 -6.89 -17.66 -28.27
CA PHE A 95 -6.65 -16.48 -27.44
C PHE A 95 -7.97 -15.78 -27.11
N SER A 96 -8.24 -15.55 -25.84
CA SER A 96 -9.35 -14.74 -25.35
C SER A 96 -8.85 -13.39 -24.84
N LEU A 97 -9.45 -12.31 -25.33
CA LEU A 97 -9.14 -10.95 -24.83
C LEU A 97 -9.61 -10.74 -23.39
N ARG A 98 -10.58 -11.51 -22.92
CA ARG A 98 -11.06 -11.48 -21.54
C ARG A 98 -10.37 -12.58 -20.75
N PRO A 99 -9.74 -12.25 -19.61
CA PRO A 99 -9.17 -13.26 -18.74
C PRO A 99 -10.28 -14.17 -18.19
N PHE A 100 -9.99 -15.44 -18.08
CA PHE A 100 -10.91 -16.44 -17.55
C PHE A 100 -10.18 -17.40 -16.61
N VAL A 101 -10.93 -18.07 -15.77
CA VAL A 101 -10.47 -19.18 -14.94
C VAL A 101 -11.32 -20.41 -15.23
N TYR A 102 -10.72 -21.58 -15.08
CA TYR A 102 -11.48 -22.84 -15.15
C TYR A 102 -12.14 -23.14 -13.81
N GLY A 103 -13.29 -23.79 -13.83
CA GLY A 103 -13.93 -24.30 -12.64
C GLY A 103 -13.04 -25.27 -11.86
N LEU A 104 -13.34 -25.48 -10.59
CA LEU A 104 -12.67 -26.47 -9.74
C LEU A 104 -13.59 -27.64 -9.54
N LYS A 105 -13.20 -28.81 -10.04
CA LYS A 105 -13.84 -30.09 -9.73
C LYS A 105 -13.17 -30.71 -8.52
N GLN A 106 -13.98 -31.12 -7.56
CA GLN A 106 -13.49 -31.78 -6.37
C GLN A 106 -13.54 -33.30 -6.55
N GLU A 107 -12.42 -33.94 -6.39
CA GLU A 107 -12.33 -35.39 -6.32
C GLU A 107 -11.71 -35.80 -4.97
N ARG A 108 -12.16 -36.93 -4.44
CA ARG A 108 -11.55 -37.48 -3.27
C ARG A 108 -10.56 -38.57 -3.69
N ASP A 109 -9.28 -38.34 -3.38
CA ASP A 109 -8.25 -39.33 -3.57
C ASP A 109 -8.63 -40.62 -2.78
N GLN A 110 -8.73 -41.72 -3.48
CA GLN A 110 -9.15 -43.02 -2.89
C GLN A 110 -8.14 -43.61 -1.91
N VAL A 111 -6.86 -43.18 -2.00
CA VAL A 111 -5.77 -43.68 -1.17
C VAL A 111 -5.59 -42.82 0.09
N THR A 112 -5.53 -41.52 -0.08
CA THR A 112 -5.26 -40.57 1.02
C THR A 112 -6.52 -40.00 1.65
N MET A 113 -7.70 -40.25 1.06
CA MET A 113 -9.00 -39.70 1.46
C MET A 113 -9.03 -38.16 1.50
N ARG A 114 -8.02 -37.49 0.93
CA ARG A 114 -7.95 -36.05 0.83
C ARG A 114 -8.76 -35.54 -0.35
N LEU A 115 -9.29 -34.32 -0.20
CA LEU A 115 -9.88 -33.59 -1.33
C LEU A 115 -8.75 -33.14 -2.25
N VAL A 116 -8.83 -33.50 -3.50
CA VAL A 116 -7.96 -33.04 -4.57
C VAL A 116 -8.80 -32.21 -5.52
N PHE A 117 -8.25 -31.10 -5.96
CA PHE A 117 -8.92 -30.20 -6.88
C PHE A 117 -8.29 -30.36 -8.26
N GLU A 118 -9.12 -30.62 -9.24
CA GLU A 118 -8.74 -30.62 -10.65
C GLU A 118 -9.43 -29.46 -11.36
N LEU A 119 -8.76 -28.93 -12.37
CA LEU A 119 -9.36 -27.90 -13.23
C LEU A 119 -10.40 -28.57 -14.14
N ASP A 120 -11.59 -27.98 -14.18
CA ASP A 120 -12.65 -28.43 -15.08
C ASP A 120 -12.62 -27.60 -16.38
N PRO A 121 -12.09 -28.15 -17.48
CA PRO A 121 -11.98 -27.40 -18.75
C PRO A 121 -13.33 -27.07 -19.38
N GLU A 122 -14.39 -27.81 -19.00
CA GLU A 122 -15.73 -27.56 -19.53
C GLU A 122 -16.39 -26.32 -18.91
N GLN A 123 -15.95 -25.93 -17.72
CA GLN A 123 -16.48 -24.79 -16.99
C GLN A 123 -15.50 -23.62 -17.04
N LYS A 124 -15.81 -22.60 -17.84
CA LYS A 124 -15.04 -21.36 -17.98
C LYS A 124 -15.79 -20.19 -17.41
N TYR A 125 -15.15 -19.47 -16.48
CA TYR A 125 -15.69 -18.28 -15.85
C TYR A 125 -14.83 -17.08 -16.21
N TYR A 126 -15.46 -16.06 -16.84
CA TYR A 126 -14.77 -14.85 -17.26
C TYR A 126 -14.65 -13.87 -16.10
N LEU A 127 -13.46 -13.29 -15.93
CA LEU A 127 -13.25 -12.22 -15.00
C LEU A 127 -13.73 -10.89 -15.58
N ARG A 128 -14.34 -10.10 -14.71
CA ARG A 128 -14.74 -8.72 -14.98
C ARG A 128 -14.15 -7.78 -13.96
N LEU A 129 -13.85 -6.56 -14.41
CA LEU A 129 -13.56 -5.44 -13.54
C LEU A 129 -14.86 -4.72 -13.20
N PHE A 130 -14.91 -4.17 -11.97
CA PHE A 130 -16.05 -3.42 -11.46
C PHE A 130 -17.36 -4.20 -11.52
N THR A 131 -17.36 -5.41 -10.95
CA THR A 131 -18.51 -6.31 -10.97
C THR A 131 -19.28 -6.29 -9.64
N PRO A 132 -20.59 -6.42 -9.67
CA PRO A 132 -21.36 -6.67 -8.45
C PRO A 132 -21.04 -8.07 -7.92
N GLY A 133 -20.82 -8.15 -6.62
CA GLY A 133 -20.49 -9.39 -5.90
C GLY A 133 -21.20 -9.47 -4.56
N VAL A 134 -20.54 -10.04 -3.56
CA VAL A 134 -21.08 -10.18 -2.21
C VAL A 134 -21.32 -8.79 -1.58
N PRO A 135 -22.51 -8.49 -1.06
CA PRO A 135 -22.77 -7.21 -0.39
C PRO A 135 -21.83 -7.00 0.80
N TYR A 136 -21.30 -5.79 0.93
CA TYR A 136 -20.45 -5.38 2.05
C TYR A 136 -20.72 -3.93 2.47
N LYS A 137 -20.21 -3.55 3.64
CA LYS A 137 -20.26 -2.17 4.13
C LYS A 137 -18.88 -1.54 4.00
N MET A 138 -18.71 -0.63 3.03
CA MET A 138 -17.48 0.12 2.90
C MET A 138 -17.28 0.99 4.14
N TRP A 139 -16.17 0.79 4.85
CA TRP A 139 -15.82 1.42 6.14
C TRP A 139 -16.90 1.27 7.24
N GLY A 140 -17.82 0.31 7.08
CA GLY A 140 -18.96 0.16 7.98
C GLY A 140 -20.06 1.21 7.82
N LEU A 141 -19.98 2.11 6.81
CA LEU A 141 -20.87 3.26 6.61
C LEU A 141 -21.80 3.10 5.41
N PHE A 142 -21.29 2.61 4.29
CA PHE A 142 -22.02 2.57 3.03
C PHE A 142 -22.23 1.13 2.57
N ASP A 143 -23.50 0.75 2.39
CA ASP A 143 -23.83 -0.55 1.79
C ASP A 143 -23.55 -0.51 0.28
N THR A 144 -22.74 -1.42 -0.20
CA THR A 144 -22.38 -1.59 -1.61
C THR A 144 -22.09 -3.05 -1.89
N ASN A 145 -22.12 -3.42 -3.17
CA ASN A 145 -21.77 -4.76 -3.66
C ASN A 145 -20.77 -4.71 -4.82
N LEU A 146 -20.22 -3.51 -5.09
CA LEU A 146 -19.28 -3.33 -6.20
C LEU A 146 -17.87 -3.71 -5.74
N HIS A 147 -17.26 -4.69 -6.42
CA HIS A 147 -15.87 -5.10 -6.21
C HIS A 147 -15.00 -4.70 -7.40
N LEU A 148 -13.69 -4.55 -7.16
CA LEU A 148 -12.72 -4.20 -8.19
C LEU A 148 -12.71 -5.24 -9.33
N PHE A 149 -12.82 -6.51 -8.97
CA PHE A 149 -12.88 -7.63 -9.91
C PHE A 149 -13.67 -8.79 -9.31
N GLY A 150 -14.20 -9.64 -10.17
CA GLY A 150 -14.94 -10.83 -9.80
C GLY A 150 -15.28 -11.65 -11.04
N LEU A 151 -16.11 -12.68 -10.89
CA LEU A 151 -16.60 -13.49 -11.99
C LEU A 151 -17.88 -12.91 -12.58
N ASP A 152 -18.17 -13.23 -13.84
CA ASP A 152 -19.43 -12.90 -14.51
C ASP A 152 -20.64 -13.49 -13.78
N ASN A 153 -20.47 -14.69 -13.22
CA ASN A 153 -21.48 -15.36 -12.41
C ASN A 153 -21.16 -15.12 -10.92
N PRO A 154 -21.99 -14.38 -10.18
CA PRO A 154 -21.75 -14.07 -8.78
C PRO A 154 -21.91 -15.27 -7.84
N ASP A 155 -22.54 -16.38 -8.29
CA ASP A 155 -22.72 -17.59 -7.50
C ASP A 155 -21.46 -18.47 -7.48
N GLU A 156 -20.56 -18.22 -8.42
CA GLU A 156 -19.31 -18.97 -8.53
C GLU A 156 -18.18 -18.30 -7.75
N ILE A 157 -17.28 -19.14 -7.23
CA ILE A 157 -16.15 -18.68 -6.42
C ILE A 157 -14.85 -19.03 -7.16
N PHE A 158 -13.92 -18.07 -7.18
CA PHE A 158 -12.57 -18.33 -7.62
C PHE A 158 -11.56 -17.85 -6.58
N PHE A 159 -10.44 -18.52 -6.50
CA PHE A 159 -9.41 -18.27 -5.50
C PHE A 159 -8.12 -17.78 -6.14
N VAL A 160 -7.87 -16.46 -6.12
CA VAL A 160 -6.66 -15.87 -6.71
C VAL A 160 -5.37 -16.46 -6.08
N LEU A 161 -5.34 -16.55 -4.76
CA LEU A 161 -4.21 -17.08 -3.99
C LEU A 161 -4.53 -18.41 -3.29
N GLY A 162 -5.60 -19.08 -3.72
CA GLY A 162 -6.06 -20.30 -3.08
C GLY A 162 -6.87 -20.05 -1.80
N ALA A 163 -7.30 -21.16 -1.17
CA ALA A 163 -8.03 -21.14 0.07
C ALA A 163 -7.24 -21.80 1.22
N ASP A 164 -7.54 -21.38 2.45
CA ASP A 164 -6.95 -21.96 3.64
C ASP A 164 -7.62 -23.30 4.00
N ARG A 165 -7.20 -23.91 5.12
CA ARG A 165 -7.77 -25.17 5.59
C ARG A 165 -9.27 -25.10 5.91
N MET A 166 -9.83 -23.92 6.10
CA MET A 166 -11.24 -23.69 6.36
C MET A 166 -12.00 -23.29 5.10
N GLY A 167 -11.33 -23.25 3.94
CA GLY A 167 -11.92 -22.84 2.67
C GLY A 167 -12.16 -21.33 2.55
N ARG A 168 -11.44 -20.52 3.34
CA ARG A 168 -11.54 -19.05 3.27
C ARG A 168 -10.58 -18.53 2.21
N ASP A 169 -11.01 -17.53 1.44
CA ASP A 169 -10.19 -16.91 0.41
C ASP A 169 -8.96 -16.20 0.99
N MET A 170 -7.77 -16.66 0.59
CA MET A 170 -6.50 -16.12 1.06
C MET A 170 -6.25 -14.71 0.57
N PHE A 171 -6.68 -14.38 -0.66
CA PHE A 171 -6.50 -13.05 -1.21
C PHE A 171 -7.30 -12.01 -0.41
N SER A 172 -8.59 -12.24 -0.19
CA SER A 172 -9.44 -11.34 0.62
C SER A 172 -8.87 -11.17 2.03
N ARG A 173 -8.40 -12.25 2.65
CA ARG A 173 -7.77 -12.20 3.98
C ARG A 173 -6.51 -11.34 4.02
N ILE A 174 -5.68 -11.40 2.98
CA ILE A 174 -4.49 -10.56 2.89
C ILE A 174 -4.88 -9.08 2.75
N MET A 175 -5.88 -8.76 1.91
CA MET A 175 -6.34 -7.38 1.74
C MET A 175 -6.87 -6.78 3.05
N TYR A 176 -7.71 -7.51 3.78
CA TYR A 176 -8.19 -7.07 5.10
C TYR A 176 -7.06 -7.05 6.16
N GLY A 177 -6.16 -8.05 6.13
CA GLY A 177 -4.99 -8.08 7.01
C GLY A 177 -4.06 -6.89 6.81
N THR A 178 -3.90 -6.42 5.57
CA THR A 178 -3.14 -5.20 5.25
C THR A 178 -3.71 -3.98 5.97
N ARG A 179 -5.03 -3.81 6.01
CA ARG A 179 -5.68 -2.72 6.77
C ARG A 179 -5.32 -2.76 8.24
N ILE A 180 -5.44 -3.94 8.87
CA ILE A 180 -5.13 -4.10 10.30
C ILE A 180 -3.66 -3.76 10.56
N SER A 181 -2.75 -4.32 9.77
CA SER A 181 -1.30 -4.08 9.92
C SER A 181 -0.93 -2.61 9.74
N MET A 182 -1.46 -1.96 8.70
CA MET A 182 -1.18 -0.55 8.42
C MET A 182 -1.78 0.37 9.48
N SER A 183 -3.00 0.09 9.97
CA SER A 183 -3.64 0.90 11.01
C SER A 183 -2.93 0.78 12.36
N VAL A 184 -2.57 -0.43 12.78
CA VAL A 184 -1.82 -0.65 14.03
C VAL A 184 -0.46 0.06 13.97
N GLY A 185 0.25 -0.02 12.83
CA GLY A 185 1.53 0.68 12.65
C GLY A 185 1.37 2.20 12.77
N LEU A 186 0.39 2.78 12.10
CA LEU A 186 0.14 4.23 12.16
C LEU A 186 -0.24 4.69 13.56
N VAL A 187 -1.20 4.01 14.20
CA VAL A 187 -1.63 4.33 15.57
C VAL A 187 -0.47 4.19 16.54
N GLY A 188 0.33 3.11 16.43
CA GLY A 188 1.50 2.90 17.28
C GLY A 188 2.52 4.04 17.18
N VAL A 189 2.82 4.49 15.96
CA VAL A 189 3.73 5.63 15.74
C VAL A 189 3.16 6.91 16.32
N LEU A 190 1.88 7.21 16.10
CA LEU A 190 1.23 8.41 16.64
C LEU A 190 1.22 8.42 18.18
N VAL A 191 0.85 7.30 18.80
CA VAL A 191 0.85 7.17 20.26
C VAL A 191 2.27 7.33 20.81
N SER A 192 3.26 6.67 20.20
CA SER A 192 4.66 6.78 20.61
C SER A 192 5.19 8.20 20.47
N LEU A 193 4.82 8.91 19.41
CA LEU A 193 5.20 10.30 19.18
C LEU A 193 4.62 11.22 20.26
N VAL A 194 3.31 11.10 20.53
CA VAL A 194 2.62 11.92 21.53
C VAL A 194 3.21 11.66 22.94
N LEU A 195 3.34 10.40 23.32
CA LEU A 195 3.92 10.03 24.62
C LEU A 195 5.37 10.48 24.72
N GLY A 196 6.16 10.30 23.64
CA GLY A 196 7.56 10.75 23.60
C GLY A 196 7.70 12.26 23.77
N LEU A 197 6.83 13.06 23.11
CA LEU A 197 6.82 14.52 23.26
C LEU A 197 6.41 14.95 24.68
N ILE A 198 5.40 14.32 25.27
CA ILE A 198 4.93 14.65 26.63
C ILE A 198 6.03 14.27 27.66
N ILE A 199 6.47 13.01 27.65
CA ILE A 199 7.43 12.51 28.61
C ILE A 199 8.78 13.22 28.45
N GLY A 200 9.26 13.36 27.21
CA GLY A 200 10.51 14.07 26.91
C GLY A 200 10.42 15.56 27.22
N GLY A 201 9.26 16.20 26.99
CA GLY A 201 9.03 17.59 27.36
C GLY A 201 9.05 17.80 28.89
N ILE A 202 8.40 16.93 29.65
CA ILE A 202 8.42 16.97 31.11
C ILE A 202 9.85 16.74 31.63
N SER A 203 10.53 15.71 31.12
CA SER A 203 11.91 15.38 31.46
C SER A 203 12.87 16.55 31.20
N GLY A 204 12.78 17.15 30.01
CA GLY A 204 13.63 18.28 29.63
C GLY A 204 13.32 19.58 30.38
N PHE A 205 12.02 19.84 30.71
CA PHE A 205 11.62 21.05 31.39
C PHE A 205 12.03 21.05 32.90
N TYR A 206 11.76 19.95 33.59
CA TYR A 206 12.03 19.85 35.04
C TYR A 206 13.46 19.43 35.33
N GLY A 207 14.09 18.63 34.48
CA GLY A 207 15.46 18.15 34.63
C GLY A 207 15.73 17.37 35.93
N GLY A 208 17.00 17.22 36.27
CA GLY A 208 17.46 16.72 37.56
C GLY A 208 16.84 15.41 38.02
N ALA A 209 16.17 15.42 39.18
CA ALA A 209 15.56 14.22 39.76
C ALA A 209 14.42 13.62 38.93
N VAL A 210 13.62 14.48 38.26
CA VAL A 210 12.51 14.05 37.39
C VAL A 210 13.06 13.34 36.17
N ASP A 211 14.06 13.90 35.52
CA ASP A 211 14.72 13.28 34.38
C ASP A 211 15.33 11.93 34.74
N ASN A 212 16.07 11.87 35.82
CA ASN A 212 16.68 10.63 36.33
C ASN A 212 15.61 9.55 36.62
N ALA A 213 14.47 9.92 37.23
CA ALA A 213 13.40 8.99 37.52
C ALA A 213 12.79 8.45 36.24
N ILE A 214 12.47 9.31 35.25
CA ILE A 214 11.94 8.92 33.93
C ILE A 214 12.91 7.99 33.21
N GLN A 215 14.21 8.33 33.20
CA GLN A 215 15.24 7.50 32.57
C GLN A 215 15.31 6.10 33.19
N ARG A 216 15.27 6.00 34.53
CA ARG A 216 15.24 4.70 35.20
C ARG A 216 14.02 3.85 34.87
N ILE A 217 12.84 4.48 34.76
CA ILE A 217 11.62 3.76 34.34
C ILE A 217 11.78 3.25 32.91
N ILE A 218 12.30 4.08 32.00
CA ILE A 218 12.53 3.67 30.60
C ILE A 218 13.54 2.52 30.52
N GLU A 219 14.66 2.60 31.27
CA GLU A 219 15.66 1.54 31.33
C GLU A 219 15.04 0.23 31.84
N PHE A 220 14.23 0.31 32.91
CA PHE A 220 13.53 -0.86 33.46
C PHE A 220 12.60 -1.51 32.45
N ILE A 221 11.76 -0.71 31.76
CA ILE A 221 10.84 -1.23 30.73
C ILE A 221 11.62 -1.87 29.57
N ARG A 222 12.72 -1.26 29.13
CA ARG A 222 13.57 -1.79 28.04
C ARG A 222 14.37 -3.03 28.44
N SER A 223 14.54 -3.30 29.72
CA SER A 223 15.24 -4.51 30.20
C SER A 223 14.39 -5.77 30.11
N ILE A 224 13.06 -5.63 29.91
CA ILE A 224 12.15 -6.74 29.73
C ILE A 224 12.23 -7.19 28.25
N PRO A 225 12.61 -8.46 27.97
CA PRO A 225 12.77 -8.95 26.60
C PRO A 225 11.44 -9.16 25.87
#